data_34f55a374fb67d5b4df4f37802b9180c
#
_entry.id   34f55a374fb67d5b4df4f37802b9180c
#
_cell.length_a   1.000
_cell.length_b   1.000
_cell.length_c   1.000
_cell.angle_alpha   90.00
_cell.angle_beta   90.00
_cell.angle_gamma   90.00
#
_symmetry.space_group_name_H-M   'P 1'
#
loop_
_entity.id
_entity.type
_entity.pdbx_description
1 polymer ?
#
loop_
_entity_poly.entity_id
_entity_poly.type
_entity_poly.pdbx_seq_one_letter_code
_entity_poly.pdbx_strand_id
1 'polypeptide(L)'
;MKNEQITIVATGAIIGLLAAMLVFFGNPANMGLCIACFLRDTAGGLGLHAAKAVQYIRPEISGLVLGALAAAYMHGEFSPKGGSSPLTRFVLAFFAMIGCLMFLGCPFRMLLRIAGGDLNAVVGLVGFAAGIYAGIFFLNRGYSLKRTYKMTAAEGSIMSVIAVVLLLLLVTAPAFIHFTKAGGGPGAKHAAVAVSLIAAVAVGYLTQRTRFCMIAGIRDFILFKETKMLWGFVAVVAAAAACNVVLTSVTGGAFFKVGFAAQPIAHTDALWNVLGLFLAGFACVLLGGCPMRQLVLSGEGNSDSAVTLLGFIVGAAFAHNFGLASSGNGPTANGQIAVVIGIVVVTVIAYLNTYKK
;
A
#
# COMPACT_ATOMS: atom_id res chain seq x y z
N MET A 1 9.05 24.95 -9.68
CA MET A 1 8.06 24.88 -8.56
C MET A 1 6.63 24.71 -9.07
N LYS A 2 6.05 25.64 -9.86
CA LYS A 2 4.65 25.55 -10.33
C LYS A 2 4.39 24.35 -11.23
N ASN A 3 5.28 24.04 -12.16
CA ASN A 3 5.16 22.89 -13.07
C ASN A 3 5.22 21.53 -12.32
N GLU A 4 6.07 21.40 -11.31
CA GLU A 4 6.18 20.18 -10.49
C GLU A 4 4.88 19.92 -9.70
N GLN A 5 4.28 20.95 -9.11
CA GLN A 5 3.00 20.83 -8.42
C GLN A 5 1.88 20.39 -9.37
N ILE A 6 1.82 20.99 -10.56
CA ILE A 6 0.83 20.60 -11.58
C ILE A 6 1.00 19.13 -11.95
N THR A 7 2.24 18.67 -12.15
CA THR A 7 2.53 17.27 -12.48
C THR A 7 2.08 16.32 -11.35
N ILE A 8 2.32 16.67 -10.08
CA ILE A 8 1.88 15.85 -8.93
C ILE A 8 0.35 15.81 -8.84
N VAL A 9 -0.33 16.94 -9.03
CA VAL A 9 -1.80 17.03 -9.02
C VAL A 9 -2.40 16.22 -10.18
N ALA A 10 -1.87 16.37 -11.40
CA ALA A 10 -2.31 15.59 -12.55
C ALA A 10 -2.09 14.07 -12.33
N THR A 11 -0.93 13.69 -11.80
CA THR A 11 -0.65 12.30 -11.42
C THR A 11 -1.67 11.79 -10.42
N GLY A 12 -1.95 12.55 -9.36
CA GLY A 12 -2.96 12.18 -8.36
C GLY A 12 -4.34 11.97 -8.98
N ALA A 13 -4.78 12.87 -9.84
CA ALA A 13 -6.07 12.77 -10.53
C ALA A 13 -6.14 11.52 -11.44
N ILE A 14 -5.09 11.25 -12.22
CA ILE A 14 -5.02 10.06 -13.08
C ILE A 14 -5.06 8.78 -12.23
N ILE A 15 -4.27 8.71 -11.16
CA ILE A 15 -4.25 7.52 -10.27
C ILE A 15 -5.62 7.32 -9.61
N GLY A 16 -6.27 8.39 -9.16
CA GLY A 16 -7.62 8.33 -8.57
C GLY A 16 -8.66 7.81 -9.57
N LEU A 17 -8.63 8.33 -10.80
CA LEU A 17 -9.51 7.87 -11.87
C LEU A 17 -9.28 6.40 -12.22
N LEU A 18 -8.02 5.99 -12.44
CA LEU A 18 -7.68 4.60 -12.75
C LEU A 18 -8.10 3.65 -11.63
N ALA A 19 -7.94 4.05 -10.35
CA ALA A 19 -8.37 3.25 -9.22
C ALA A 19 -9.89 3.06 -9.19
N ALA A 20 -10.69 4.10 -9.47
CA ALA A 20 -12.15 3.98 -9.55
C ALA A 20 -12.58 3.12 -10.76
N MET A 21 -11.93 3.31 -11.92
CA MET A 21 -12.19 2.49 -13.11
C MET A 21 -11.86 1.00 -12.90
N LEU A 22 -10.77 0.67 -12.19
CA LEU A 22 -10.47 -0.71 -11.84
C LEU A 22 -11.57 -1.37 -10.99
N VAL A 23 -12.22 -0.60 -10.09
CA VAL A 23 -13.39 -1.10 -9.35
C VAL A 23 -14.57 -1.35 -10.30
N PHE A 24 -14.82 -0.44 -11.24
CA PHE A 24 -15.87 -0.63 -12.26
C PHE A 24 -15.61 -1.88 -13.12
N PHE A 25 -14.36 -2.15 -13.48
CA PHE A 25 -13.99 -3.34 -14.27
C PHE A 25 -13.91 -4.63 -13.45
N GLY A 26 -14.20 -4.62 -12.15
CA GLY A 26 -14.36 -5.83 -11.38
C GLY A 26 -13.49 -5.96 -10.12
N ASN A 27 -12.55 -5.04 -9.85
CA ASN A 27 -11.82 -5.04 -8.59
C ASN A 27 -12.79 -4.83 -7.41
N PRO A 28 -12.45 -5.29 -6.19
CA PRO A 28 -13.33 -5.11 -5.05
C PRO A 28 -13.59 -3.63 -4.76
N ALA A 29 -14.79 -3.30 -4.30
CA ALA A 29 -15.19 -1.94 -3.98
C ALA A 29 -14.19 -1.25 -3.03
N ASN A 30 -13.85 0.01 -3.32
CA ASN A 30 -12.83 0.80 -2.62
C ASN A 30 -11.42 0.16 -2.58
N MET A 31 -11.13 -0.82 -3.44
CA MET A 31 -9.85 -1.54 -3.49
C MET A 31 -9.19 -1.50 -4.88
N GLY A 32 -9.51 -0.52 -5.72
CA GLY A 32 -8.96 -0.45 -7.08
C GLY A 32 -7.44 -0.54 -7.15
N LEU A 33 -6.74 0.10 -6.20
CA LEU A 33 -5.28 0.06 -6.04
C LEU A 33 -4.89 -0.03 -4.55
N CYS A 34 -5.31 -1.09 -3.85
CA CYS A 34 -4.90 -1.31 -2.46
C CYS A 34 -3.67 -2.21 -2.37
N ILE A 35 -2.49 -1.62 -2.20
CA ILE A 35 -1.24 -2.38 -2.22
C ILE A 35 -1.16 -3.45 -1.12
N ALA A 36 -1.53 -3.11 0.13
CA ALA A 36 -1.51 -4.09 1.21
C ALA A 36 -2.47 -5.26 0.94
N CYS A 37 -3.70 -4.97 0.44
CA CYS A 37 -4.65 -6.01 0.10
C CYS A 37 -4.17 -6.87 -1.08
N PHE A 38 -3.52 -6.26 -2.06
CA PHE A 38 -3.01 -6.97 -3.23
C PHE A 38 -1.79 -7.84 -2.91
N LEU A 39 -0.89 -7.39 -2.03
CA LEU A 39 0.19 -8.21 -1.50
C LEU A 39 -0.34 -9.38 -0.67
N ARG A 40 -1.38 -9.14 0.14
CA ARG A 40 -2.10 -10.18 0.89
C ARG A 40 -2.71 -11.22 -0.06
N ASP A 41 -3.46 -10.78 -1.07
CA ASP A 41 -4.12 -11.67 -2.02
C ASP A 41 -3.08 -12.49 -2.79
N THR A 42 -1.96 -11.88 -3.18
CA THR A 42 -0.83 -12.55 -3.84
C THR A 42 -0.18 -13.59 -2.91
N ALA A 43 0.03 -13.25 -1.63
CA ALA A 43 0.51 -14.22 -0.63
C ALA A 43 -0.43 -15.42 -0.54
N GLY A 44 -1.75 -15.19 -0.55
CA GLY A 44 -2.75 -16.27 -0.56
C GLY A 44 -2.76 -17.07 -1.84
N GLY A 45 -2.63 -16.43 -3.00
CA GLY A 45 -2.50 -17.10 -4.29
C GLY A 45 -1.28 -18.02 -4.36
N LEU A 46 -0.18 -17.62 -3.73
CA LEU A 46 1.03 -18.44 -3.58
C LEU A 46 0.93 -19.51 -2.47
N GLY A 47 -0.21 -19.64 -1.80
CA GLY A 47 -0.40 -20.63 -0.74
C GLY A 47 0.27 -20.30 0.61
N LEU A 48 0.77 -19.06 0.81
CA LEU A 48 1.42 -18.66 2.06
C LEU A 48 0.43 -18.51 3.23
N HIS A 49 -0.88 -18.43 2.95
CA HIS A 49 -1.94 -18.48 3.95
C HIS A 49 -3.18 -19.23 3.46
N ALA A 50 -3.96 -19.76 4.40
CA ALA A 50 -5.12 -20.61 4.12
C ALA A 50 -6.46 -19.84 3.97
N ALA A 51 -6.47 -18.52 4.03
CA ALA A 51 -7.69 -17.71 3.96
C ALA A 51 -8.28 -17.69 2.52
N LYS A 52 -9.21 -18.62 2.26
CA LYS A 52 -9.79 -18.86 0.92
C LYS A 52 -10.48 -17.66 0.27
N ALA A 53 -10.90 -16.67 1.05
CA ALA A 53 -11.58 -15.47 0.57
C ALA A 53 -10.64 -14.45 -0.13
N VAL A 54 -9.33 -14.60 0.02
CA VAL A 54 -8.32 -13.60 -0.37
C VAL A 54 -7.10 -14.27 -1.04
N GLN A 55 -7.34 -15.13 -2.00
CA GLN A 55 -6.34 -15.89 -2.76
C GLN A 55 -6.43 -15.52 -4.24
N TYR A 56 -5.50 -14.70 -4.71
CA TYR A 56 -5.38 -14.31 -6.12
C TYR A 56 -4.04 -13.62 -6.36
N ILE A 57 -3.28 -14.02 -7.38
CA ILE A 57 -2.08 -13.27 -7.78
C ILE A 57 -2.52 -11.99 -8.47
N ARG A 58 -2.25 -10.85 -7.84
CA ARG A 58 -2.68 -9.53 -8.31
C ARG A 58 -1.74 -8.97 -9.38
N PRO A 59 -2.15 -8.87 -10.65
CA PRO A 59 -1.31 -8.32 -11.71
C PRO A 59 -0.94 -6.86 -11.48
N GLU A 60 -1.71 -6.13 -10.66
CA GLU A 60 -1.42 -4.76 -10.29
C GLU A 60 -0.10 -4.62 -9.53
N ILE A 61 0.29 -5.61 -8.71
CA ILE A 61 1.59 -5.62 -8.01
C ILE A 61 2.73 -5.67 -9.02
N SER A 62 2.65 -6.61 -9.96
CA SER A 62 3.65 -6.74 -11.02
C SER A 62 3.69 -5.51 -11.92
N GLY A 63 2.53 -4.98 -12.31
CA GLY A 63 2.43 -3.80 -13.15
C GLY A 63 3.06 -2.56 -12.54
N LEU A 64 2.87 -2.32 -11.23
CA LEU A 64 3.49 -1.20 -10.52
C LEU A 64 5.02 -1.29 -10.53
N VAL A 65 5.59 -2.48 -10.28
CA VAL A 65 7.04 -2.69 -10.31
C VAL A 65 7.59 -2.50 -11.72
N LEU A 66 6.95 -3.09 -12.73
CA LEU A 66 7.40 -3.01 -14.13
C LEU A 66 7.23 -1.60 -14.70
N GLY A 67 6.17 -0.89 -14.34
CA GLY A 67 5.97 0.52 -14.72
C GLY A 67 7.04 1.43 -14.12
N ALA A 68 7.39 1.22 -12.85
CA ALA A 68 8.48 1.94 -12.19
C ALA A 68 9.84 1.61 -12.80
N LEU A 69 10.10 0.33 -13.13
CA LEU A 69 11.29 -0.11 -13.84
C LEU A 69 11.42 0.61 -15.19
N ALA A 70 10.36 0.58 -15.99
CA ALA A 70 10.34 1.23 -17.31
C ALA A 70 10.65 2.73 -17.18
N ALA A 71 10.00 3.43 -16.25
CA ALA A 71 10.27 4.85 -15.99
C ALA A 71 11.72 5.09 -15.57
N ALA A 72 12.26 4.27 -14.66
CA ALA A 72 13.63 4.39 -14.18
C ALA A 72 14.67 4.19 -15.29
N TYR A 73 14.47 3.20 -16.16
CA TYR A 73 15.35 2.99 -17.32
C TYR A 73 15.25 4.11 -18.35
N MET A 74 14.04 4.53 -18.71
CA MET A 74 13.81 5.59 -19.72
C MET A 74 14.43 6.94 -19.30
N HIS A 75 14.55 7.18 -18.00
CA HIS A 75 15.07 8.45 -17.48
C HIS A 75 16.46 8.32 -16.81
N GLY A 76 17.13 7.17 -16.95
CA GLY A 76 18.48 6.96 -16.38
C GLY A 76 18.51 6.97 -14.85
N GLU A 77 17.39 6.68 -14.19
CA GLU A 77 17.26 6.69 -12.73
C GLU A 77 17.33 5.27 -12.10
N PHE A 78 17.56 4.21 -12.88
CA PHE A 78 17.76 2.87 -12.35
C PHE A 78 19.05 2.84 -11.52
N SER A 79 18.90 2.59 -10.21
CA SER A 79 19.98 2.72 -9.23
C SER A 79 20.01 1.51 -8.29
N PRO A 80 20.73 0.43 -8.65
CA PRO A 80 20.89 -0.73 -7.79
C PRO A 80 21.59 -0.37 -6.50
N LYS A 81 20.89 -0.55 -5.36
CA LYS A 81 21.39 -0.24 -4.02
C LYS A 81 20.66 -1.05 -2.95
N GLY A 82 21.32 -1.29 -1.83
CA GLY A 82 20.74 -2.02 -0.70
C GLY A 82 21.72 -2.16 0.46
N GLY A 83 21.41 -3.06 1.40
CA GLY A 83 22.24 -3.36 2.56
C GLY A 83 22.01 -2.47 3.78
N SER A 84 20.99 -1.63 3.76
CA SER A 84 20.62 -0.74 4.85
C SER A 84 19.64 -1.43 5.82
N SER A 85 20.18 -2.00 6.90
CA SER A 85 19.42 -2.61 8.01
C SER A 85 18.29 -3.56 7.57
N PRO A 86 18.58 -4.63 6.80
CA PRO A 86 17.53 -5.46 6.18
C PRO A 86 16.57 -6.08 7.19
N LEU A 87 17.04 -6.60 8.33
CA LEU A 87 16.19 -7.17 9.36
C LEU A 87 15.24 -6.14 9.96
N THR A 88 15.73 -4.94 10.25
CA THR A 88 14.90 -3.83 10.76
C THR A 88 13.80 -3.46 9.78
N ARG A 89 14.13 -3.37 8.48
CA ARG A 89 13.14 -3.11 7.41
C ARG A 89 12.08 -4.20 7.33
N PHE A 90 12.51 -5.45 7.39
CA PHE A 90 11.60 -6.59 7.38
C PHE A 90 10.60 -6.52 8.54
N VAL A 91 11.09 -6.32 9.78
CA VAL A 91 10.23 -6.27 10.98
C VAL A 91 9.29 -5.06 10.97
N LEU A 92 9.78 -3.88 10.58
CA LEU A 92 8.94 -2.70 10.43
C LEU A 92 7.83 -2.92 9.39
N ALA A 93 8.15 -3.53 8.25
CA ALA A 93 7.18 -3.84 7.20
C ALA A 93 6.16 -4.88 7.65
N PHE A 94 6.60 -5.91 8.38
CA PHE A 94 5.74 -6.92 8.97
C PHE A 94 4.66 -6.28 9.87
N PHE A 95 5.04 -5.41 10.80
CA PHE A 95 4.08 -4.73 11.66
C PHE A 95 3.27 -3.66 10.94
N ALA A 96 3.83 -2.97 9.95
CA ALA A 96 3.06 -2.06 9.11
C ALA A 96 1.94 -2.80 8.35
N MET A 97 2.19 -4.03 7.90
CA MET A 97 1.16 -4.86 7.27
C MET A 97 0.07 -5.26 8.26
N ILE A 98 0.42 -5.64 9.49
CA ILE A 98 -0.58 -5.93 10.55
C ILE A 98 -1.47 -4.70 10.76
N GLY A 99 -0.89 -3.50 10.87
CA GLY A 99 -1.65 -2.25 10.99
C GLY A 99 -2.58 -2.00 9.78
N CYS A 100 -2.09 -2.23 8.56
CA CYS A 100 -2.89 -2.15 7.35
C CYS A 100 -4.06 -3.15 7.33
N LEU A 101 -3.85 -4.37 7.81
CA LEU A 101 -4.89 -5.41 7.84
C LEU A 101 -5.87 -5.24 9.01
N MET A 102 -5.47 -4.54 10.07
CA MET A 102 -6.38 -4.08 11.11
C MET A 102 -7.40 -3.07 10.54
N PHE A 103 -6.94 -2.08 9.79
CA PHE A 103 -7.78 -1.08 9.11
C PHE A 103 -8.50 -1.64 7.87
N LEU A 104 -8.12 -2.81 7.38
CA LEU A 104 -8.54 -3.40 6.10
C LEU A 104 -8.11 -2.56 4.89
N GLY A 105 -6.88 -2.03 4.90
CA GLY A 105 -6.33 -1.32 3.76
C GLY A 105 -5.04 -0.56 4.05
N CYS A 106 -4.25 -0.31 3.00
CA CYS A 106 -3.07 0.55 3.11
C CYS A 106 -3.47 2.04 3.14
N PRO A 107 -2.53 2.95 3.48
CA PRO A 107 -2.81 4.39 3.46
C PRO A 107 -3.35 4.91 2.12
N PHE A 108 -2.95 4.32 1.00
CA PHE A 108 -3.52 4.72 -0.29
C PHE A 108 -5.00 4.32 -0.42
N ARG A 109 -5.36 3.10 0.02
CA ARG A 109 -6.76 2.68 0.06
C ARG A 109 -7.61 3.55 0.99
N MET A 110 -7.03 4.09 2.06
CA MET A 110 -7.70 5.04 2.92
C MET A 110 -8.25 6.24 2.12
N LEU A 111 -7.46 6.81 1.18
CA LEU A 111 -7.96 7.88 0.29
C LEU A 111 -9.09 7.38 -0.63
N LEU A 112 -8.99 6.17 -1.17
CA LEU A 112 -10.03 5.59 -2.02
C LEU A 112 -11.33 5.32 -1.23
N ARG A 113 -11.22 4.91 0.04
CA ARG A 113 -12.37 4.76 0.94
C ARG A 113 -13.02 6.12 1.22
N ILE A 114 -12.24 7.18 1.48
CA ILE A 114 -12.75 8.55 1.62
C ILE A 114 -13.47 8.97 0.33
N ALA A 115 -12.88 8.71 -0.84
CA ALA A 115 -13.47 8.99 -2.13
C ALA A 115 -14.75 8.18 -2.43
N GLY A 116 -14.94 7.05 -1.75
CA GLY A 116 -16.18 6.25 -1.78
C GLY A 116 -17.22 6.69 -0.76
N GLY A 117 -16.94 7.69 0.10
CA GLY A 117 -17.83 8.19 1.14
C GLY A 117 -17.72 7.49 2.49
N ASP A 118 -16.69 6.65 2.70
CA ASP A 118 -16.49 5.92 3.96
C ASP A 118 -15.87 6.82 5.04
N LEU A 119 -16.69 7.21 6.01
CA LEU A 119 -16.25 8.06 7.13
C LEU A 119 -15.32 7.35 8.11
N ASN A 120 -15.32 6.01 8.17
CA ASN A 120 -14.33 5.27 8.97
C ASN A 120 -12.90 5.52 8.47
N ALA A 121 -12.74 5.80 7.18
CA ALA A 121 -11.43 6.12 6.61
C ALA A 121 -10.95 7.53 7.01
N VAL A 122 -11.86 8.47 7.24
CA VAL A 122 -11.53 9.79 7.81
C VAL A 122 -11.02 9.64 9.24
N VAL A 123 -11.66 8.79 10.04
CA VAL A 123 -11.19 8.44 11.39
C VAL A 123 -9.80 7.77 11.32
N GLY A 124 -9.62 6.85 10.39
CA GLY A 124 -8.32 6.21 10.15
C GLY A 124 -7.21 7.20 9.74
N LEU A 125 -7.54 8.25 8.97
CA LEU A 125 -6.59 9.31 8.58
C LEU A 125 -6.00 10.02 9.80
N VAL A 126 -6.79 10.23 10.86
CA VAL A 126 -6.30 10.81 12.12
C VAL A 126 -5.22 9.91 12.73
N GLY A 127 -5.47 8.59 12.79
CA GLY A 127 -4.49 7.61 13.26
C GLY A 127 -3.23 7.60 12.41
N PHE A 128 -3.39 7.63 11.09
CA PHE A 128 -2.28 7.67 10.14
C PHE A 128 -1.40 8.90 10.33
N ALA A 129 -2.00 10.09 10.45
CA ALA A 129 -1.29 11.34 10.68
C ALA A 129 -0.56 11.34 12.04
N ALA A 130 -1.20 10.82 13.09
CA ALA A 130 -0.60 10.68 14.41
C ALA A 130 0.61 9.71 14.39
N GLY A 131 0.49 8.58 13.66
CA GLY A 131 1.61 7.64 13.48
C GLY A 131 2.79 8.26 12.73
N ILE A 132 2.53 9.05 11.68
CA ILE A 132 3.56 9.82 10.98
C ILE A 132 4.23 10.80 11.92
N TYR A 133 3.46 11.53 12.73
CA TYR A 133 4.00 12.48 13.71
C TYR A 133 4.91 11.79 14.74
N ALA A 134 4.50 10.62 15.25
CA ALA A 134 5.33 9.79 16.12
C ALA A 134 6.66 9.40 15.46
N GLY A 135 6.63 9.00 14.17
CA GLY A 135 7.83 8.69 13.40
C GLY A 135 8.75 9.90 13.20
N ILE A 136 8.18 11.08 12.92
CA ILE A 136 8.93 12.34 12.79
C ILE A 136 9.69 12.69 14.08
N PHE A 137 9.09 12.42 15.24
CA PHE A 137 9.75 12.64 16.52
C PHE A 137 11.09 11.88 16.62
N PHE A 138 11.16 10.64 16.14
CA PHE A 138 12.39 9.86 16.13
C PHE A 138 13.34 10.30 14.99
N LEU A 139 12.81 10.68 13.82
CA LEU A 139 13.64 11.23 12.72
C LEU A 139 14.39 12.49 13.18
N ASN A 140 13.70 13.42 13.86
CA ASN A 140 14.31 14.64 14.39
C ASN A 140 15.36 14.37 15.47
N ARG A 141 15.35 13.19 16.09
CA ARG A 141 16.34 12.73 17.05
C ARG A 141 17.49 11.92 16.43
N GLY A 142 17.56 11.85 15.11
CA GLY A 142 18.63 11.18 14.40
C GLY A 142 18.39 9.69 14.12
N TYR A 143 17.11 9.23 14.12
CA TYR A 143 16.80 7.88 13.65
C TYR A 143 17.30 7.65 12.22
N SER A 144 17.98 6.54 11.99
CA SER A 144 18.52 6.17 10.69
C SER A 144 18.55 4.65 10.50
N LEU A 145 18.18 4.21 9.30
CA LEU A 145 18.38 2.82 8.82
C LEU A 145 19.79 2.60 8.26
N LYS A 146 20.72 3.53 8.49
CA LYS A 146 22.12 3.52 8.05
C LYS A 146 22.27 3.64 6.52
N ARG A 147 23.49 3.43 6.03
CA ARG A 147 23.84 3.67 4.62
C ARG A 147 23.39 2.51 3.74
N THR A 148 23.00 2.83 2.51
CA THR A 148 22.89 1.88 1.41
C THR A 148 24.20 1.80 0.66
N TYR A 149 24.48 0.64 0.05
CA TYR A 149 25.64 0.38 -0.78
C TYR A 149 25.18 0.18 -2.22
N LYS A 150 26.06 0.51 -3.18
CA LYS A 150 25.84 0.19 -4.60
C LYS A 150 25.87 -1.33 -4.76
N MET A 151 24.93 -1.87 -5.49
CA MET A 151 24.78 -3.30 -5.78
C MET A 151 24.94 -3.56 -7.29
N THR A 152 25.00 -4.82 -7.67
CA THR A 152 24.99 -5.22 -9.08
C THR A 152 23.62 -4.96 -9.71
N ALA A 153 23.56 -4.76 -11.02
CA ALA A 153 22.29 -4.62 -11.74
C ALA A 153 21.40 -5.87 -11.57
N ALA A 154 22.00 -7.05 -11.47
CA ALA A 154 21.27 -8.29 -11.24
C ALA A 154 20.52 -8.27 -9.90
N GLU A 155 21.19 -7.88 -8.80
CA GLU A 155 20.56 -7.75 -7.48
C GLU A 155 19.45 -6.69 -7.46
N GLY A 156 19.66 -5.55 -8.12
CA GLY A 156 18.63 -4.51 -8.24
C GLY A 156 17.41 -4.93 -9.07
N SER A 157 17.58 -5.89 -10.00
CA SER A 157 16.51 -6.36 -10.88
C SER A 157 15.69 -7.53 -10.29
N ILE A 158 16.08 -8.10 -9.16
CA ILE A 158 15.42 -9.29 -8.57
C ILE A 158 13.91 -9.10 -8.45
N MET A 159 13.46 -7.95 -7.93
CA MET A 159 12.03 -7.72 -7.73
C MET A 159 11.27 -7.60 -9.05
N SER A 160 11.90 -7.07 -10.09
CA SER A 160 11.32 -7.00 -11.44
C SER A 160 11.21 -8.39 -12.07
N VAL A 161 12.19 -9.26 -11.84
CA VAL A 161 12.12 -10.67 -12.25
C VAL A 161 11.00 -11.39 -11.51
N ILE A 162 10.89 -11.20 -10.20
CA ILE A 162 9.77 -11.76 -9.40
C ILE A 162 8.42 -11.28 -9.95
N ALA A 163 8.30 -10.00 -10.32
CA ALA A 163 7.08 -9.45 -10.90
C ALA A 163 6.69 -10.16 -12.23
N VAL A 164 7.65 -10.45 -13.10
CA VAL A 164 7.42 -11.23 -14.32
C VAL A 164 7.04 -12.67 -14.00
N VAL A 165 7.73 -13.32 -13.06
CA VAL A 165 7.40 -14.69 -12.63
C VAL A 165 5.97 -14.76 -12.06
N LEU A 166 5.55 -13.79 -11.25
CA LEU A 166 4.17 -13.73 -10.73
C LEU A 166 3.14 -13.61 -11.86
N LEU A 167 3.41 -12.84 -12.92
CA LEU A 167 2.54 -12.77 -14.09
C LEU A 167 2.48 -14.10 -14.85
N LEU A 168 3.61 -14.77 -15.03
CA LEU A 168 3.65 -16.10 -15.65
C LEU A 168 2.86 -17.13 -14.83
N LEU A 169 3.02 -17.13 -13.50
CA LEU A 169 2.25 -17.98 -12.59
C LEU A 169 0.75 -17.70 -12.65
N LEU A 170 0.36 -16.42 -12.77
CA LEU A 170 -1.05 -16.05 -12.93
C LEU A 170 -1.63 -16.57 -14.24
N VAL A 171 -0.90 -16.43 -15.34
CA VAL A 171 -1.38 -16.82 -16.68
C VAL A 171 -1.38 -18.34 -16.87
N THR A 172 -0.33 -19.02 -16.41
CA THR A 172 -0.20 -20.49 -16.52
C THR A 172 -1.06 -21.24 -15.50
N ALA A 173 -1.41 -20.57 -14.38
CA ALA A 173 -2.26 -21.10 -13.31
C ALA A 173 -1.91 -22.57 -12.93
N PRO A 174 -0.65 -22.87 -12.57
CA PRO A 174 -0.28 -24.24 -12.20
C PRO A 174 -1.02 -24.69 -10.94
N ALA A 175 -1.18 -25.97 -10.73
CA ALA A 175 -2.04 -26.58 -9.71
C ALA A 175 -1.74 -26.13 -8.26
N PHE A 176 -0.53 -25.65 -7.98
CA PHE A 176 -0.16 -25.15 -6.64
C PHE A 176 -0.57 -23.69 -6.41
N ILE A 177 -1.04 -22.97 -7.43
CA ILE A 177 -1.57 -21.62 -7.27
C ILE A 177 -3.03 -21.67 -6.85
N HIS A 178 -3.35 -20.92 -5.82
CA HIS A 178 -4.69 -20.88 -5.24
C HIS A 178 -5.49 -19.68 -5.76
N PHE A 179 -6.75 -19.93 -6.08
CA PHE A 179 -7.71 -18.91 -6.49
C PHE A 179 -8.95 -18.95 -5.61
N THR A 180 -9.43 -17.80 -5.20
CA THR A 180 -10.72 -17.68 -4.51
C THR A 180 -11.84 -18.09 -5.47
N LYS A 181 -12.71 -19.00 -5.04
CA LYS A 181 -13.88 -19.42 -5.82
C LYS A 181 -14.85 -18.25 -6.05
N ALA A 182 -15.59 -18.29 -7.16
CA ALA A 182 -16.61 -17.28 -7.47
C ALA A 182 -17.57 -17.09 -6.28
N GLY A 183 -17.83 -15.84 -5.88
CA GLY A 183 -18.62 -15.49 -4.71
C GLY A 183 -17.93 -15.66 -3.36
N GLY A 184 -16.72 -16.23 -3.30
CA GLY A 184 -16.02 -16.59 -2.07
C GLY A 184 -15.33 -15.42 -1.34
N GLY A 185 -15.34 -14.21 -1.88
CA GLY A 185 -14.75 -13.06 -1.23
C GLY A 185 -14.00 -12.10 -2.16
N PRO A 186 -13.22 -11.17 -1.60
CA PRO A 186 -12.50 -10.15 -2.38
C PRO A 186 -11.51 -10.71 -3.41
N GLY A 187 -10.91 -11.88 -3.14
CA GLY A 187 -9.97 -12.52 -4.08
C GLY A 187 -10.61 -12.98 -5.39
N ALA A 188 -11.94 -13.25 -5.38
CA ALA A 188 -12.68 -13.61 -6.58
C ALA A 188 -13.06 -12.38 -7.45
N LYS A 189 -12.91 -11.17 -6.91
CA LYS A 189 -13.21 -9.93 -7.61
C LYS A 189 -11.93 -9.33 -8.19
N HIS A 190 -11.86 -9.25 -9.49
CA HIS A 190 -10.72 -8.66 -10.20
C HIS A 190 -11.13 -8.21 -11.60
N ALA A 191 -10.53 -7.13 -12.05
CA ALA A 191 -10.64 -6.72 -13.44
C ALA A 191 -9.89 -7.73 -14.35
N ALA A 192 -10.13 -7.67 -15.66
CA ALA A 192 -9.36 -8.47 -16.61
C ALA A 192 -7.86 -8.20 -16.45
N VAL A 193 -7.04 -9.26 -16.54
CA VAL A 193 -5.59 -9.18 -16.27
C VAL A 193 -4.92 -8.08 -17.09
N ALA A 194 -5.26 -7.94 -18.36
CA ALA A 194 -4.70 -6.89 -19.23
C ALA A 194 -5.07 -5.48 -18.75
N VAL A 195 -6.33 -5.26 -18.32
CA VAL A 195 -6.80 -3.96 -17.81
C VAL A 195 -6.07 -3.59 -16.52
N SER A 196 -5.99 -4.54 -15.57
CA SER A 196 -5.26 -4.37 -14.32
C SER A 196 -3.78 -4.07 -14.56
N LEU A 197 -3.14 -4.82 -15.46
CA LEU A 197 -1.72 -4.67 -15.77
C LEU A 197 -1.41 -3.31 -16.41
N ILE A 198 -2.17 -2.90 -17.44
CA ILE A 198 -1.97 -1.63 -18.13
C ILE A 198 -2.17 -0.46 -17.16
N ALA A 199 -3.25 -0.47 -16.37
CA ALA A 199 -3.50 0.57 -15.37
C ALA A 199 -2.37 0.63 -14.32
N ALA A 200 -1.91 -0.52 -13.84
CA ALA A 200 -0.86 -0.58 -12.84
C ALA A 200 0.52 -0.15 -13.39
N VAL A 201 0.86 -0.49 -14.63
CA VAL A 201 2.08 -0.01 -15.30
C VAL A 201 2.03 1.53 -15.42
N ALA A 202 0.92 2.09 -15.83
CA ALA A 202 0.76 3.55 -15.90
C ALA A 202 0.91 4.20 -14.53
N VAL A 203 0.29 3.64 -13.48
CA VAL A 203 0.42 4.14 -12.09
C VAL A 203 1.86 4.01 -11.60
N GLY A 204 2.53 2.88 -11.85
CA GLY A 204 3.92 2.65 -11.47
C GLY A 204 4.86 3.67 -12.12
N TYR A 205 4.68 3.91 -13.42
CA TYR A 205 5.43 4.92 -14.16
C TYR A 205 5.23 6.33 -13.57
N LEU A 206 3.98 6.76 -13.40
CA LEU A 206 3.64 8.09 -12.86
C LEU A 206 4.13 8.27 -11.43
N THR A 207 3.98 7.25 -10.58
CA THR A 207 4.44 7.27 -9.18
C THR A 207 5.95 7.38 -9.10
N GLN A 208 6.68 6.71 -9.99
CA GLN A 208 8.13 6.83 -10.09
C GLN A 208 8.52 8.26 -10.44
N ARG A 209 7.92 8.84 -11.49
CA ARG A 209 8.24 10.19 -11.98
C ARG A 209 7.97 11.30 -10.98
N THR A 210 6.89 11.17 -10.22
CA THR A 210 6.47 12.20 -9.24
C THR A 210 6.89 11.89 -7.81
N ARG A 211 7.49 10.71 -7.58
CA ARG A 211 7.85 10.20 -6.25
C ARG A 211 6.65 10.17 -5.30
N PHE A 212 5.45 9.90 -5.85
CA PHE A 212 4.20 9.93 -5.13
C PHE A 212 4.22 8.97 -3.93
N CYS A 213 4.01 9.50 -2.72
CA CYS A 213 4.12 8.72 -1.49
C CYS A 213 3.20 9.28 -0.40
N MET A 214 2.37 8.40 0.17
CA MET A 214 1.41 8.77 1.21
C MET A 214 2.08 9.31 2.49
N ILE A 215 3.29 8.83 2.79
CA ILE A 215 4.05 9.31 3.94
C ILE A 215 4.61 10.70 3.68
N ALA A 216 5.21 10.91 2.50
CA ALA A 216 5.88 12.15 2.16
C ALA A 216 4.94 13.36 2.27
N GLY A 217 3.68 13.23 1.82
CA GLY A 217 2.74 14.35 1.85
C GLY A 217 2.51 14.93 3.24
N ILE A 218 2.26 14.08 4.24
CA ILE A 218 2.03 14.54 5.63
C ILE A 218 3.36 14.88 6.31
N ARG A 219 4.40 14.06 6.11
CA ARG A 219 5.73 14.29 6.69
C ARG A 219 6.31 15.62 6.23
N ASP A 220 6.31 15.89 4.93
CA ASP A 220 6.94 17.08 4.36
C ASP A 220 6.14 18.35 4.69
N PHE A 221 4.82 18.22 4.84
CA PHE A 221 3.99 19.29 5.38
C PHE A 221 4.35 19.63 6.84
N ILE A 222 4.56 18.62 7.70
CA ILE A 222 4.90 18.84 9.11
C ILE A 222 6.32 19.42 9.22
N LEU A 223 7.29 18.86 8.50
CA LEU A 223 8.71 19.25 8.61
C LEU A 223 9.04 20.55 7.87
N PHE A 224 8.50 20.75 6.67
CA PHE A 224 8.95 21.80 5.76
C PHE A 224 7.82 22.72 5.31
N LYS A 225 6.57 22.49 5.78
CA LYS A 225 5.36 23.21 5.33
C LYS A 225 5.11 23.08 3.81
N GLU A 226 5.63 22.01 3.19
CA GLU A 226 5.47 21.75 1.78
C GLU A 226 4.14 21.03 1.51
N THR A 227 3.30 21.61 0.64
CA THR A 227 1.92 21.13 0.40
C THR A 227 1.73 20.43 -0.94
N LYS A 228 2.76 20.39 -1.80
CA LYS A 228 2.63 19.84 -3.17
C LYS A 228 2.03 18.45 -3.21
N MET A 229 2.53 17.54 -2.37
CA MET A 229 2.06 16.16 -2.31
C MET A 229 0.65 16.05 -1.70
N LEU A 230 0.29 16.93 -0.76
CA LEU A 230 -1.07 16.99 -0.21
C LEU A 230 -2.10 17.34 -1.30
N TRP A 231 -1.78 18.29 -2.18
CA TRP A 231 -2.63 18.58 -3.34
C TRP A 231 -2.77 17.39 -4.28
N GLY A 232 -1.71 16.57 -4.41
CA GLY A 232 -1.80 15.29 -5.11
C GLY A 232 -2.81 14.34 -4.45
N PHE A 233 -2.86 14.26 -3.11
CA PHE A 233 -3.85 13.43 -2.39
C PHE A 233 -5.27 13.97 -2.57
N VAL A 234 -5.45 15.30 -2.49
CA VAL A 234 -6.75 15.93 -2.76
C VAL A 234 -7.20 15.59 -4.19
N ALA A 235 -6.30 15.62 -5.16
CA ALA A 235 -6.59 15.25 -6.54
C ALA A 235 -6.99 13.77 -6.70
N VAL A 236 -6.32 12.84 -5.98
CA VAL A 236 -6.74 11.42 -5.94
C VAL A 236 -8.17 11.30 -5.45
N VAL A 237 -8.47 11.92 -4.29
CA VAL A 237 -9.80 11.82 -3.66
C VAL A 237 -10.86 12.47 -4.56
N ALA A 238 -10.61 13.67 -5.09
CA ALA A 238 -11.57 14.37 -5.92
C ALA A 238 -11.87 13.62 -7.22
N ALA A 239 -10.84 13.14 -7.94
CA ALA A 239 -11.03 12.41 -9.18
C ALA A 239 -11.72 11.05 -8.96
N ALA A 240 -11.32 10.30 -7.93
CA ALA A 240 -11.96 9.03 -7.59
C ALA A 240 -13.41 9.23 -7.11
N ALA A 241 -13.68 10.26 -6.29
CA ALA A 241 -15.04 10.58 -5.83
C ALA A 241 -15.94 10.98 -7.00
N ALA A 242 -15.48 11.88 -7.87
CA ALA A 242 -16.23 12.27 -9.06
C ALA A 242 -16.55 11.07 -9.94
N CYS A 243 -15.58 10.20 -10.20
CA CYS A 243 -15.79 8.96 -10.96
C CYS A 243 -16.79 8.03 -10.26
N ASN A 244 -16.67 7.81 -8.94
CA ASN A 244 -17.59 6.96 -8.17
C ASN A 244 -19.02 7.50 -8.19
N VAL A 245 -19.23 8.82 -8.09
CA VAL A 245 -20.56 9.45 -8.18
C VAL A 245 -21.16 9.24 -9.57
N VAL A 246 -20.38 9.49 -10.64
CA VAL A 246 -20.82 9.26 -12.02
C VAL A 246 -21.18 7.78 -12.23
N LEU A 247 -20.33 6.85 -11.81
CA LEU A 247 -20.58 5.43 -11.94
C LEU A 247 -21.83 5.01 -11.18
N THR A 248 -22.07 5.53 -9.98
CA THR A 248 -23.29 5.28 -9.21
C THR A 248 -24.52 5.75 -9.97
N SER A 249 -24.50 6.96 -10.54
CA SER A 249 -25.65 7.53 -11.26
C SER A 249 -25.94 6.81 -12.60
N VAL A 250 -24.89 6.37 -13.30
CA VAL A 250 -25.03 5.73 -14.63
C VAL A 250 -25.40 4.25 -14.51
N THR A 251 -24.81 3.52 -13.56
CA THR A 251 -25.00 2.07 -13.45
C THR A 251 -26.01 1.63 -12.41
N GLY A 252 -26.44 2.53 -11.51
CA GLY A 252 -27.24 2.18 -10.33
C GLY A 252 -26.47 1.39 -9.27
N GLY A 253 -25.16 1.17 -9.45
CA GLY A 253 -24.29 0.46 -8.52
C GLY A 253 -23.90 1.31 -7.30
N ALA A 254 -23.52 0.68 -6.19
CA ALA A 254 -23.13 1.36 -4.95
C ALA A 254 -21.63 1.69 -4.93
N PHE A 255 -21.14 2.56 -5.83
CA PHE A 255 -19.75 3.01 -5.87
C PHE A 255 -19.47 4.17 -4.90
N PHE A 256 -20.49 4.97 -4.60
CA PHE A 256 -20.41 6.10 -3.66
C PHE A 256 -21.53 6.03 -2.64
N LYS A 257 -21.17 5.96 -1.34
CA LYS A 257 -22.13 5.95 -0.23
C LYS A 257 -21.50 6.62 0.98
N VAL A 258 -22.05 7.77 1.39
CA VAL A 258 -21.57 8.47 2.59
C VAL A 258 -22.08 7.79 3.86
N GLY A 259 -21.19 7.56 4.82
CA GLY A 259 -21.54 7.04 6.14
C GLY A 259 -20.49 6.14 6.77
N PHE A 260 -20.78 5.69 7.99
CA PHE A 260 -19.96 4.74 8.72
C PHE A 260 -20.40 3.29 8.48
N ALA A 261 -21.71 3.04 8.43
CA ALA A 261 -22.26 1.70 8.34
C ALA A 261 -22.34 1.19 6.89
N ALA A 262 -22.25 -0.15 6.75
CA ALA A 262 -22.38 -0.86 5.48
C ALA A 262 -21.40 -0.39 4.38
N GLN A 263 -20.20 0.00 4.78
CA GLN A 263 -19.13 0.31 3.86
C GLN A 263 -18.45 -0.97 3.34
N PRO A 264 -18.08 -1.03 2.04
CA PRO A 264 -17.49 -2.23 1.47
C PRO A 264 -16.14 -2.57 2.12
N ILE A 265 -16.04 -3.80 2.65
CA ILE A 265 -14.81 -4.34 3.23
C ILE A 265 -14.19 -3.36 4.25
N ALA A 266 -15.00 -2.90 5.18
CA ALA A 266 -14.65 -1.98 6.24
C ALA A 266 -15.42 -2.34 7.51
N HIS A 267 -14.84 -2.07 8.67
CA HIS A 267 -15.52 -2.15 9.96
C HIS A 267 -15.69 -0.75 10.57
N THR A 268 -16.62 -0.64 11.51
CA THR A 268 -17.00 0.63 12.15
C THR A 268 -16.26 0.91 13.46
N ASP A 269 -15.38 0.03 13.89
CA ASP A 269 -14.62 0.22 15.14
C ASP A 269 -13.60 1.34 14.97
N ALA A 270 -13.90 2.53 15.52
CA ALA A 270 -13.10 3.73 15.38
C ALA A 270 -11.72 3.59 16.03
N LEU A 271 -11.63 2.98 17.21
CA LEU A 271 -10.37 2.83 17.95
C LEU A 271 -9.37 2.00 17.13
N TRP A 272 -9.82 0.86 16.60
CA TRP A 272 -8.92 -0.04 15.87
C TRP A 272 -8.63 0.44 14.44
N ASN A 273 -9.52 1.25 13.85
CA ASN A 273 -9.20 2.00 12.62
C ASN A 273 -8.07 3.01 12.88
N VAL A 274 -8.10 3.75 14.01
CA VAL A 274 -7.07 4.70 14.41
C VAL A 274 -5.76 3.98 14.73
N LEU A 275 -5.78 2.98 15.62
CA LEU A 275 -4.55 2.29 16.06
C LEU A 275 -3.90 1.48 14.95
N GLY A 276 -4.69 0.85 14.06
CA GLY A 276 -4.17 0.14 12.90
C GLY A 276 -3.40 1.07 11.95
N LEU A 277 -4.01 2.19 11.58
CA LEU A 277 -3.33 3.17 10.71
C LEU A 277 -2.24 3.98 11.44
N PHE A 278 -2.33 4.16 12.75
CA PHE A 278 -1.23 4.69 13.56
C PHE A 278 0.01 3.80 13.42
N LEU A 279 -0.13 2.50 13.66
CA LEU A 279 0.97 1.54 13.52
C LEU A 279 1.54 1.54 12.10
N ALA A 280 0.66 1.51 11.08
CA ALA A 280 1.07 1.55 9.68
C ALA A 280 1.82 2.85 9.34
N GLY A 281 1.31 4.00 9.76
CA GLY A 281 1.94 5.31 9.55
C GLY A 281 3.30 5.42 10.23
N PHE A 282 3.37 5.03 11.50
CA PHE A 282 4.60 5.06 12.31
C PHE A 282 5.69 4.17 11.68
N ALA A 283 5.39 2.90 11.41
CA ALA A 283 6.36 2.00 10.80
C ALA A 283 6.79 2.46 9.38
N CYS A 284 5.86 2.93 8.56
CA CYS A 284 6.15 3.39 7.21
C CYS A 284 7.00 4.66 7.15
N VAL A 285 6.90 5.58 8.14
CA VAL A 285 7.82 6.73 8.25
C VAL A 285 9.23 6.23 8.50
N LEU A 286 9.41 5.30 9.42
CA LEU A 286 10.71 4.72 9.76
C LEU A 286 11.30 3.90 8.60
N LEU A 287 10.45 3.28 7.76
CA LEU A 287 10.84 2.61 6.51
C LEU A 287 11.23 3.58 5.38
N GLY A 288 10.85 4.85 5.50
CA GLY A 288 11.09 5.85 4.46
C GLY A 288 10.07 5.83 3.30
N GLY A 289 8.93 5.14 3.43
CA GLY A 289 7.87 5.14 2.41
C GLY A 289 6.70 4.19 2.69
N CYS A 290 5.54 4.52 2.15
CA CYS A 290 4.35 3.68 2.22
C CYS A 290 4.49 2.41 1.33
N PRO A 291 3.61 1.40 1.46
CA PRO A 291 3.69 0.17 0.65
C PRO A 291 3.78 0.43 -0.87
N MET A 292 3.05 1.41 -1.41
CA MET A 292 3.13 1.77 -2.83
C MET A 292 4.53 2.30 -3.19
N ARG A 293 5.10 3.19 -2.37
CA ARG A 293 6.44 3.72 -2.62
C ARG A 293 7.50 2.63 -2.54
N GLN A 294 7.35 1.63 -1.66
CA GLN A 294 8.28 0.50 -1.58
C GLN A 294 8.25 -0.37 -2.84
N LEU A 295 7.05 -0.62 -3.44
CA LEU A 295 6.94 -1.30 -4.73
C LEU A 295 7.68 -0.53 -5.84
N VAL A 296 7.44 0.77 -5.94
CA VAL A 296 8.08 1.62 -6.94
C VAL A 296 9.60 1.65 -6.76
N LEU A 297 10.09 1.83 -5.53
CA LEU A 297 11.53 1.81 -5.23
C LEU A 297 12.17 0.46 -5.59
N SER A 298 11.47 -0.66 -5.40
CA SER A 298 12.00 -1.97 -5.79
C SER A 298 12.15 -2.10 -7.31
N GLY A 299 11.25 -1.49 -8.10
CA GLY A 299 11.38 -1.37 -9.55
C GLY A 299 12.51 -0.43 -9.98
N GLU A 300 12.86 0.58 -9.18
CA GLU A 300 14.01 1.47 -9.39
C GLU A 300 15.38 0.78 -9.10
N GLY A 301 15.37 -0.48 -8.64
CA GLY A 301 16.58 -1.24 -8.31
C GLY A 301 16.94 -1.26 -6.81
N ASN A 302 16.07 -0.81 -5.93
CA ASN A 302 16.34 -0.77 -4.50
C ASN A 302 16.04 -2.12 -3.82
N SER A 303 17.07 -2.90 -3.50
CA SER A 303 16.96 -4.21 -2.84
C SER A 303 16.47 -4.11 -1.39
N ASP A 304 16.73 -2.99 -0.69
CA ASP A 304 16.17 -2.75 0.65
C ASP A 304 14.64 -2.67 0.60
N SER A 305 14.08 -2.12 -0.49
CA SER A 305 12.64 -2.09 -0.71
C SER A 305 12.09 -3.48 -1.05
N ALA A 306 12.84 -4.33 -1.75
CA ALA A 306 12.47 -5.74 -1.96
C ALA A 306 12.38 -6.49 -0.62
N VAL A 307 13.34 -6.31 0.29
CA VAL A 307 13.27 -6.88 1.66
C VAL A 307 12.06 -6.34 2.43
N THR A 308 11.75 -5.05 2.29
CA THR A 308 10.55 -4.44 2.87
C THR A 308 9.27 -5.11 2.34
N LEU A 309 9.20 -5.39 1.03
CA LEU A 309 8.06 -6.09 0.43
C LEU A 309 7.91 -7.52 0.94
N LEU A 310 9.04 -8.24 1.15
CA LEU A 310 9.00 -9.55 1.81
C LEU A 310 8.41 -9.45 3.22
N GLY A 311 8.79 -8.43 3.99
CA GLY A 311 8.21 -8.16 5.30
C GLY A 311 6.69 -7.93 5.24
N PHE A 312 6.19 -7.19 4.25
CA PHE A 312 4.75 -7.02 4.04
C PHE A 312 4.06 -8.36 3.67
N ILE A 313 4.64 -9.16 2.77
CA ILE A 313 4.07 -10.45 2.34
C ILE A 313 3.99 -11.42 3.52
N VAL A 314 5.08 -11.56 4.28
CA VAL A 314 5.13 -12.44 5.46
C VAL A 314 4.19 -11.93 6.55
N GLY A 315 4.12 -10.61 6.78
CA GLY A 315 3.16 -10.00 7.69
C GLY A 315 1.70 -10.29 7.31
N ALA A 316 1.38 -10.28 6.01
CA ALA A 316 0.06 -10.62 5.51
C ALA A 316 -0.26 -12.11 5.72
N ALA A 317 0.69 -12.98 5.39
CA ALA A 317 0.55 -14.44 5.59
C ALA A 317 0.36 -14.77 7.08
N PHE A 318 1.19 -14.20 7.94
CA PHE A 318 1.08 -14.38 9.40
C PHE A 318 -0.27 -13.88 9.93
N ALA A 319 -0.69 -12.68 9.52
CA ALA A 319 -1.95 -12.11 9.98
C ALA A 319 -3.16 -12.99 9.63
N HIS A 320 -3.19 -13.61 8.47
CA HIS A 320 -4.29 -14.49 8.07
C HIS A 320 -4.20 -15.89 8.70
N ASN A 321 -3.01 -16.46 8.85
CA ASN A 321 -2.84 -17.79 9.45
C ASN A 321 -3.11 -17.79 10.95
N PHE A 322 -2.87 -16.67 11.65
CA PHE A 322 -3.06 -16.55 13.11
C PHE A 322 -4.30 -15.71 13.48
N GLY A 323 -5.16 -15.39 12.52
CA GLY A 323 -6.41 -14.68 12.79
C GLY A 323 -6.22 -13.24 13.30
N LEU A 324 -5.18 -12.53 12.85
CA LEU A 324 -4.91 -11.15 13.24
C LEU A 324 -5.61 -10.12 12.35
N ALA A 325 -5.95 -10.52 11.11
CA ALA A 325 -6.62 -9.62 10.17
C ALA A 325 -8.05 -9.35 10.60
N SER A 326 -8.48 -8.10 10.51
CA SER A 326 -9.88 -7.70 10.69
C SER A 326 -10.77 -8.21 9.54
N SER A 327 -12.07 -8.10 9.74
CA SER A 327 -13.09 -8.36 8.72
C SER A 327 -14.12 -7.22 8.72
N GLY A 328 -15.12 -7.29 7.82
CA GLY A 328 -16.25 -6.37 7.85
C GLY A 328 -17.06 -6.40 9.16
N ASN A 329 -16.94 -7.47 9.93
CA ASN A 329 -17.59 -7.63 11.23
C ASN A 329 -16.80 -6.99 12.40
N GLY A 330 -15.59 -6.50 12.14
CA GLY A 330 -14.75 -5.88 13.14
C GLY A 330 -13.35 -6.51 13.28
N PRO A 331 -12.56 -5.99 14.23
CA PRO A 331 -11.26 -6.51 14.58
C PRO A 331 -11.36 -7.82 15.38
N THR A 332 -10.35 -8.66 15.26
CA THR A 332 -10.21 -9.87 16.10
C THR A 332 -9.44 -9.54 17.38
N ALA A 333 -9.67 -10.28 18.47
CA ALA A 333 -8.91 -10.11 19.71
C ALA A 333 -7.39 -10.30 19.49
N ASN A 334 -7.01 -11.33 18.70
CA ASN A 334 -5.61 -11.57 18.35
C ASN A 334 -5.01 -10.39 17.56
N GLY A 335 -5.79 -9.79 16.63
CA GLY A 335 -5.36 -8.63 15.87
C GLY A 335 -5.15 -7.40 16.75
N GLN A 336 -6.03 -7.18 17.73
CA GLN A 336 -5.91 -6.09 18.70
C GLN A 336 -4.60 -6.21 19.49
N ILE A 337 -4.32 -7.39 20.03
CA ILE A 337 -3.07 -7.68 20.74
C ILE A 337 -1.85 -7.48 19.83
N ALA A 338 -1.92 -7.96 18.58
CA ALA A 338 -0.83 -7.83 17.62
C ALA A 338 -0.52 -6.37 17.25
N VAL A 339 -1.54 -5.50 17.16
CA VAL A 339 -1.33 -4.06 16.93
C VAL A 339 -0.64 -3.40 18.12
N VAL A 340 -1.04 -3.72 19.37
CA VAL A 340 -0.40 -3.18 20.56
C VAL A 340 1.07 -3.65 20.64
N ILE A 341 1.33 -4.94 20.44
CA ILE A 341 2.70 -5.48 20.37
C ILE A 341 3.48 -4.76 19.26
N GLY A 342 2.88 -4.56 18.10
CA GLY A 342 3.50 -3.87 16.97
C GLY A 342 3.91 -2.44 17.30
N ILE A 343 3.06 -1.68 17.98
CA ILE A 343 3.38 -0.32 18.43
C ILE A 343 4.59 -0.34 19.39
N VAL A 344 4.61 -1.26 20.34
CA VAL A 344 5.73 -1.41 21.28
C VAL A 344 7.02 -1.77 20.52
N VAL A 345 6.99 -2.79 19.66
CA VAL A 345 8.18 -3.23 18.91
C VAL A 345 8.70 -2.13 18.00
N VAL A 346 7.83 -1.45 17.25
CA VAL A 346 8.22 -0.34 16.37
C VAL A 346 8.82 0.81 17.19
N THR A 347 8.30 1.10 18.38
CA THR A 347 8.85 2.12 19.29
C THR A 347 10.24 1.72 19.79
N VAL A 348 10.44 0.47 20.17
CA VAL A 348 11.75 -0.04 20.60
C VAL A 348 12.76 0.05 19.45
N ILE A 349 12.37 -0.37 18.24
CA ILE A 349 13.22 -0.25 17.04
C ILE A 349 13.57 1.21 16.77
N ALA A 350 12.60 2.11 16.86
CA ALA A 350 12.81 3.54 16.67
C ALA A 350 13.83 4.09 17.68
N TYR A 351 13.69 3.72 18.95
CA TYR A 351 14.58 4.14 20.02
C TYR A 351 16.01 3.61 19.83
N LEU A 352 16.16 2.31 19.55
CA LEU A 352 17.48 1.65 19.38
C LEU A 352 18.25 2.17 18.16
N ASN A 353 17.55 2.61 17.10
CA ASN A 353 18.17 3.14 15.89
C ASN A 353 18.28 4.68 15.90
N THR A 354 17.96 5.31 17.01
CA THR A 354 18.14 6.76 17.19
C THR A 354 19.52 7.01 17.79
N TYR A 355 20.34 7.78 17.07
CA TYR A 355 21.64 8.20 17.60
C TYR A 355 21.43 9.28 18.65
N LYS A 356 21.81 8.97 19.90
CA LYS A 356 21.99 10.01 20.91
C LYS A 356 23.13 10.92 20.45
N LYS A 357 22.83 12.16 20.14
CA LYS A 357 23.84 13.22 20.01
C LYS A 357 24.38 13.54 21.40
#